data_c8accd0c09275eaa9b755f9d30871308
#
_entry.id   c8accd0c09275eaa9b755f9d30871308
#
_cell.length_a   1.000
_cell.length_b   1.000
_cell.length_c   1.000
_cell.angle_alpha   90.00
_cell.angle_beta   90.00
_cell.angle_gamma   90.00
#
_symmetry.space_group_name_H-M   'P 1'
#
loop_
_entity.id
_entity.type
_entity.pdbx_description
1 polymer ?
#
loop_
_entity_poly.entity_id
_entity_poly.type
_entity_poly.pdbx_seq_one_letter_code
_entity_poly.pdbx_strand_id
1 'polypeptide(L)'
;MAKPALRHLISLLTLSGSLFSSVSWASASAVSSHGRAEGWPYGPLVTAGRDIKNARGETVVYAGANWPGHGEAMIPDGLQYQSIESVVSKIKSVGMNAIRLTFAIQMIDEIFANGGKDITVKDSFVKALGQTNGTKVYSQFLAKNPAFNDSTTRLQVFDAVAAESAKQNIYVHLDNHMSRAAWCCSTTDGNSWFGDSDFNVDNWTRGLSYMANHGKSWSALTSASLRNELRRPDNNATLRSESYNWRDWYTNVRKGAAAVNSANPDLLIFLSGLDFDTYVTPVVQGTVLTPGSGRYSAADFEGYADKLVLEIHNYQNSASSCSGVKSSLYSSGFQALHAEDANTVNVFPVLLTEFGFAQTATEWQRPYATCIAEYLAEQKAGWFIWVVAGSYYIRSGTQDFEEPWGLLNHDWSDWRAPSYIEGGLKPLAKNTAQG
;
A
#
# COMPACT_ATOMS: atom_id res chain seq x y z
N MET A 1 -78.63 5.67 35.85
CA MET A 1 -79.15 6.80 36.65
C MET A 1 -78.22 7.97 36.45
N ALA A 2 -78.81 9.06 35.96
CA ALA A 2 -78.49 10.49 36.06
C ALA A 2 -77.22 11.06 35.43
N LYS A 3 -77.42 11.70 34.32
CA LYS A 3 -76.82 13.01 33.93
C LYS A 3 -77.29 14.10 34.89
N PRO A 4 -76.76 15.32 34.99
CA PRO A 4 -76.46 16.29 33.98
C PRO A 4 -75.26 17.20 34.37
N ALA A 5 -74.80 18.30 33.75
CA ALA A 5 -75.20 19.22 32.71
C ALA A 5 -74.02 20.22 32.50
N LEU A 6 -73.76 20.56 31.31
CA LEU A 6 -73.64 21.80 30.60
C LEU A 6 -73.40 23.12 31.35
N ARG A 7 -72.39 23.92 30.99
CA ARG A 7 -72.49 25.39 30.70
C ARG A 7 -71.37 25.90 29.84
N HIS A 8 -71.79 26.63 28.80
CA HIS A 8 -71.06 27.46 27.85
C HIS A 8 -70.37 28.65 28.51
N LEU A 9 -69.28 29.12 27.96
CA LEU A 9 -69.13 30.56 27.70
C LEU A 9 -68.12 30.78 26.54
N ILE A 10 -68.53 31.68 25.69
CA ILE A 10 -67.94 32.18 24.44
C ILE A 10 -67.01 33.36 24.75
N SER A 11 -65.92 33.51 24.02
CA SER A 11 -65.34 34.76 23.45
C SER A 11 -63.84 34.72 23.48
N LEU A 12 -63.06 35.07 22.52
CA LEU A 12 -62.93 36.07 21.48
C LEU A 12 -61.65 35.78 20.67
N LEU A 13 -61.69 36.03 19.39
CA LEU A 13 -60.55 36.01 18.45
C LEU A 13 -59.49 37.05 18.81
N THR A 14 -58.21 36.67 18.72
CA THR A 14 -57.13 37.58 18.24
C THR A 14 -56.18 36.81 17.33
N LEU A 15 -56.14 37.26 16.09
CA LEU A 15 -55.09 36.89 15.10
C LEU A 15 -53.73 37.45 15.54
N SER A 16 -52.74 36.57 15.66
CA SER A 16 -51.32 36.99 15.64
C SER A 16 -50.59 36.05 14.70
N GLY A 17 -50.12 36.63 13.59
CA GLY A 17 -49.33 35.90 12.61
C GLY A 17 -47.98 35.50 13.18
N SER A 18 -47.69 34.21 13.11
CA SER A 18 -46.39 33.68 13.43
C SER A 18 -45.61 33.45 12.14
N LEU A 19 -44.57 34.24 11.95
CA LEU A 19 -43.53 34.05 10.95
C LEU A 19 -42.79 32.72 11.28
N PHE A 20 -42.95 31.71 10.44
CA PHE A 20 -42.12 30.53 10.48
C PHE A 20 -40.75 30.87 9.89
N SER A 21 -39.77 31.08 10.75
CA SER A 21 -38.35 31.06 10.37
C SER A 21 -37.92 29.62 10.20
N SER A 22 -37.69 29.21 8.95
CA SER A 22 -37.04 27.94 8.62
C SER A 22 -35.59 28.01 9.07
N VAL A 23 -35.24 27.39 10.18
CA VAL A 23 -33.86 27.15 10.61
C VAL A 23 -33.35 25.96 9.81
N SER A 24 -32.56 26.28 8.78
CA SER A 24 -31.75 25.29 8.07
C SER A 24 -30.67 24.78 9.01
N TRP A 25 -30.80 23.54 9.45
CA TRP A 25 -29.72 22.84 10.14
C TRP A 25 -28.68 22.41 9.09
N ALA A 26 -27.66 23.24 8.90
CA ALA A 26 -26.45 22.81 8.24
C ALA A 26 -25.76 21.81 9.20
N SER A 27 -25.78 20.54 8.85
CA SER A 27 -24.97 19.53 9.52
C SER A 27 -23.50 19.85 9.23
N ALA A 28 -22.87 20.57 10.14
CA ALA A 28 -21.42 20.68 10.16
C ALA A 28 -20.88 19.32 10.58
N SER A 29 -20.38 18.54 9.64
CA SER A 29 -19.53 17.38 9.91
C SER A 29 -18.38 17.89 10.76
N ALA A 30 -18.27 17.41 11.98
CA ALA A 30 -17.13 17.66 12.85
C ALA A 30 -15.91 17.02 12.20
N VAL A 31 -15.13 17.81 11.47
CA VAL A 31 -13.76 17.44 11.07
C VAL A 31 -12.99 17.31 12.37
N SER A 32 -12.61 16.10 12.74
CA SER A 32 -11.70 15.85 13.85
C SER A 32 -10.44 16.67 13.61
N SER A 33 -10.18 17.65 14.48
CA SER A 33 -8.99 18.48 14.45
C SER A 33 -7.77 17.67 14.89
N HIS A 34 -7.28 16.76 14.04
CA HIS A 34 -5.91 16.31 14.15
C HIS A 34 -5.04 17.49 13.71
N GLY A 35 -4.12 17.92 14.57
CA GLY A 35 -3.29 19.09 14.31
C GLY A 35 -2.57 18.94 12.96
N ARG A 36 -2.80 19.91 12.06
CA ARG A 36 -2.07 19.98 10.78
C ARG A 36 -0.58 20.06 11.08
N ALA A 37 0.19 19.11 10.54
CA ALA A 37 1.65 19.17 10.60
C ALA A 37 2.13 20.41 9.81
N GLU A 38 2.86 21.31 10.47
CA GLU A 38 3.41 22.51 9.81
C GLU A 38 4.57 22.17 8.85
N GLY A 39 5.18 20.96 9.00
CA GLY A 39 6.29 20.47 8.20
C GLY A 39 5.91 19.29 7.30
N TRP A 40 6.83 18.94 6.40
CA TRP A 40 6.71 17.71 5.61
C TRP A 40 6.46 16.49 6.53
N PRO A 41 5.58 15.56 6.19
CA PRO A 41 4.87 15.31 4.92
C PRO A 41 3.58 16.13 4.73
N TYR A 42 3.28 17.10 5.58
CA TYR A 42 2.05 17.88 5.60
C TYR A 42 0.79 17.01 5.75
N GLY A 43 0.92 15.97 6.57
CA GLY A 43 -0.16 15.02 6.85
C GLY A 43 -1.23 15.57 7.81
N PRO A 44 -2.31 14.79 8.05
CA PRO A 44 -2.57 13.53 7.40
C PRO A 44 -3.00 13.68 5.93
N LEU A 45 -2.69 12.68 5.09
CA LEU A 45 -3.17 12.65 3.72
C LEU A 45 -4.61 12.14 3.68
N VAL A 46 -5.39 12.65 2.71
CA VAL A 46 -6.78 12.22 2.44
C VAL A 46 -7.01 12.03 0.95
N THR A 47 -8.06 11.31 0.58
CA THR A 47 -8.50 11.21 -0.81
C THR A 47 -9.59 12.24 -1.10
N ALA A 48 -9.56 12.85 -2.29
CA ALA A 48 -10.55 13.80 -2.77
C ALA A 48 -10.82 13.50 -4.26
N GLY A 49 -11.86 12.72 -4.51
CA GLY A 49 -12.11 12.18 -5.85
C GLY A 49 -10.94 11.32 -6.31
N ARG A 50 -10.35 11.66 -7.46
CA ARG A 50 -9.21 10.95 -8.03
C ARG A 50 -7.85 11.25 -7.39
N ASP A 51 -7.78 12.26 -6.52
CA ASP A 51 -6.52 12.79 -6.00
C ASP A 51 -6.28 12.37 -4.54
N ILE A 52 -5.00 12.19 -4.20
CA ILE A 52 -4.52 12.23 -2.83
C ILE A 52 -4.17 13.69 -2.51
N LYS A 53 -4.65 14.22 -1.39
CA LYS A 53 -4.39 15.58 -0.94
C LYS A 53 -3.67 15.58 0.41
N ASN A 54 -2.74 16.52 0.57
CA ASN A 54 -2.14 16.80 1.88
C ASN A 54 -2.99 17.81 2.68
N ALA A 55 -2.61 18.10 3.91
CA ALA A 55 -3.32 19.02 4.78
C ALA A 55 -3.34 20.48 4.28
N ARG A 56 -2.54 20.82 3.28
CA ARG A 56 -2.55 22.11 2.58
C ARG A 56 -3.49 22.15 1.39
N GLY A 57 -4.11 21.00 1.03
CA GLY A 57 -4.94 20.84 -0.16
C GLY A 57 -4.16 20.61 -1.45
N GLU A 58 -2.85 20.45 -1.38
CA GLU A 58 -1.98 20.16 -2.53
C GLU A 58 -2.10 18.68 -2.93
N THR A 59 -2.08 18.40 -4.24
CA THR A 59 -2.07 17.02 -4.74
C THR A 59 -0.71 16.36 -4.44
N VAL A 60 -0.75 15.14 -3.91
CA VAL A 60 0.41 14.30 -3.68
C VAL A 60 0.37 13.14 -4.66
N VAL A 61 1.41 13.00 -5.47
CA VAL A 61 1.58 11.86 -6.37
C VAL A 61 2.81 11.08 -5.92
N TYR A 62 2.63 9.80 -5.58
CA TYR A 62 3.77 8.94 -5.25
C TYR A 62 4.48 8.50 -6.52
N ALA A 63 5.78 8.69 -6.54
CA ALA A 63 6.69 8.17 -7.56
C ALA A 63 7.81 7.43 -6.82
N GLY A 64 7.87 6.12 -6.93
CA GLY A 64 8.75 5.38 -6.05
C GLY A 64 9.23 4.03 -6.55
N ALA A 65 9.91 3.32 -5.65
CA ALA A 65 10.36 1.96 -5.87
C ALA A 65 9.98 1.04 -4.71
N ASN A 66 9.78 -0.22 -5.01
CA ASN A 66 9.62 -1.27 -4.03
C ASN A 66 10.97 -1.58 -3.37
N TRP A 67 11.01 -1.61 -2.03
CA TRP A 67 12.16 -2.06 -1.25
C TRP A 67 11.78 -3.30 -0.44
N PRO A 68 12.22 -4.49 -0.86
CA PRO A 68 11.88 -5.75 -0.20
C PRO A 68 12.44 -5.84 1.22
N GLY A 69 11.58 -6.27 2.14
CA GLY A 69 11.91 -6.59 3.54
C GLY A 69 11.07 -7.76 4.06
N HIS A 70 10.30 -8.39 3.17
CA HIS A 70 9.35 -9.47 3.47
C HIS A 70 9.94 -10.89 3.33
N GLY A 71 11.15 -11.00 2.76
CA GLY A 71 11.84 -12.27 2.58
C GLY A 71 12.18 -12.97 3.90
N GLU A 72 12.77 -14.16 3.84
CA GLU A 72 13.00 -15.03 4.99
C GLU A 72 13.82 -14.39 6.12
N ALA A 73 14.69 -13.42 5.77
CA ALA A 73 15.42 -12.63 6.77
C ALA A 73 14.55 -11.60 7.49
N MET A 74 13.42 -11.19 6.90
CA MET A 74 12.54 -10.14 7.43
C MET A 74 13.30 -8.86 7.81
N ILE A 75 14.24 -8.48 6.98
CA ILE A 75 15.09 -7.29 7.07
C ILE A 75 15.14 -6.69 5.67
N PRO A 76 15.01 -5.36 5.49
CA PRO A 76 15.16 -4.72 4.19
C PRO A 76 16.44 -5.16 3.49
N ASP A 77 16.32 -5.65 2.24
CA ASP A 77 17.42 -6.24 1.48
C ASP A 77 18.51 -5.21 1.12
N GLY A 78 19.72 -5.70 0.84
CA GLY A 78 20.86 -4.92 0.34
C GLY A 78 21.72 -4.27 1.42
N LEU A 79 21.33 -4.33 2.68
CA LEU A 79 22.03 -3.61 3.75
C LEU A 79 23.38 -4.24 4.15
N GLN A 80 23.71 -5.43 3.64
CA GLN A 80 25.06 -6.00 3.69
C GLN A 80 26.02 -5.28 2.71
N TYR A 81 25.47 -4.63 1.69
CA TYR A 81 26.25 -3.96 0.64
C TYR A 81 26.27 -2.45 0.78
N GLN A 82 25.16 -1.84 1.20
CA GLN A 82 25.03 -0.40 1.29
C GLN A 82 24.41 0.03 2.63
N SER A 83 24.65 1.28 3.02
CA SER A 83 23.95 1.90 4.13
C SER A 83 22.51 2.27 3.73
N ILE A 84 21.62 2.36 4.72
CA ILE A 84 20.25 2.87 4.53
C ILE A 84 20.28 4.24 3.85
N GLU A 85 21.16 5.16 4.32
CA GLU A 85 21.32 6.49 3.74
C GLU A 85 21.66 6.43 2.24
N SER A 86 22.59 5.55 1.84
CA SER A 86 22.99 5.38 0.44
C SER A 86 21.82 4.97 -0.46
N VAL A 87 21.01 4.00 -0.01
CA VAL A 87 19.87 3.51 -0.79
C VAL A 87 18.79 4.59 -0.92
N VAL A 88 18.42 5.25 0.18
CA VAL A 88 17.41 6.33 0.16
C VAL A 88 17.89 7.50 -0.70
N SER A 89 19.18 7.87 -0.62
CA SER A 89 19.76 8.94 -1.43
C SER A 89 19.73 8.62 -2.93
N LYS A 90 19.97 7.37 -3.31
CA LYS A 90 19.84 6.94 -4.73
C LYS A 90 18.40 7.10 -5.22
N ILE A 91 17.41 6.64 -4.45
CA ILE A 91 15.98 6.81 -4.75
C ILE A 91 15.66 8.30 -4.94
N LYS A 92 16.10 9.14 -4.02
CA LYS A 92 15.93 10.60 -4.10
C LYS A 92 16.56 11.21 -5.34
N SER A 93 17.77 10.74 -5.71
CA SER A 93 18.57 11.33 -6.79
C SER A 93 17.94 11.22 -8.18
N VAL A 94 17.00 10.30 -8.36
CA VAL A 94 16.25 10.11 -9.61
C VAL A 94 14.90 10.80 -9.62
N GLY A 95 14.60 11.61 -8.58
CA GLY A 95 13.35 12.35 -8.47
C GLY A 95 12.19 11.55 -7.87
N MET A 96 12.41 10.32 -7.44
CA MET A 96 11.42 9.57 -6.68
C MET A 96 11.22 10.20 -5.30
N ASN A 97 9.98 10.13 -4.79
CA ASN A 97 9.56 10.71 -3.52
C ASN A 97 8.95 9.69 -2.56
N ALA A 98 8.94 8.40 -2.92
CA ALA A 98 8.31 7.37 -2.09
C ALA A 98 9.06 6.03 -2.15
N ILE A 99 8.92 5.24 -1.08
CA ILE A 99 9.38 3.85 -0.98
C ILE A 99 8.18 3.00 -0.59
N ARG A 100 7.90 1.92 -1.34
CA ARG A 100 7.01 0.85 -0.91
C ARG A 100 7.84 -0.18 -0.15
N LEU A 101 7.83 -0.07 1.18
CA LEU A 101 8.61 -0.90 2.10
C LEU A 101 7.80 -2.12 2.48
N THR A 102 8.23 -3.30 2.04
CA THR A 102 7.47 -4.53 2.21
C THR A 102 7.83 -5.26 3.51
N PHE A 103 6.85 -5.90 4.15
CA PHE A 103 7.05 -6.71 5.35
C PHE A 103 6.20 -7.99 5.32
N ALA A 104 6.55 -8.97 6.17
CA ALA A 104 5.78 -10.19 6.38
C ALA A 104 5.09 -10.20 7.74
N ILE A 105 3.84 -10.71 7.81
CA ILE A 105 3.10 -10.86 9.07
C ILE A 105 3.85 -11.76 10.06
N GLN A 106 4.59 -12.74 9.56
CA GLN A 106 5.40 -13.63 10.37
C GLN A 106 6.33 -12.89 11.34
N MET A 107 6.87 -11.73 10.95
CA MET A 107 7.72 -10.94 11.87
C MET A 107 6.95 -10.56 13.14
N ILE A 108 5.70 -10.17 12.99
CA ILE A 108 4.84 -9.76 14.09
C ILE A 108 4.37 -10.99 14.88
N ASP A 109 4.05 -12.09 14.21
CA ASP A 109 3.67 -13.35 14.87
C ASP A 109 4.80 -13.86 15.77
N GLU A 110 6.05 -13.77 15.31
CA GLU A 110 7.23 -14.11 16.10
C GLU A 110 7.43 -13.17 17.30
N ILE A 111 7.20 -11.86 17.14
CA ILE A 111 7.23 -10.90 18.25
C ILE A 111 6.20 -11.29 19.32
N PHE A 112 4.96 -11.59 18.92
CA PHE A 112 3.92 -12.01 19.88
C PHE A 112 4.27 -13.36 20.54
N ALA A 113 4.76 -14.33 19.78
CA ALA A 113 5.19 -15.63 20.31
C ALA A 113 6.36 -15.51 21.30
N ASN A 114 7.20 -14.48 21.14
CA ASN A 114 8.35 -14.19 22.00
C ASN A 114 8.03 -13.15 23.08
N GLY A 115 6.79 -13.08 23.56
CA GLY A 115 6.37 -12.22 24.66
C GLY A 115 6.50 -10.72 24.36
N GLY A 116 6.32 -10.32 23.12
CA GLY A 116 6.37 -8.93 22.66
C GLY A 116 7.79 -8.44 22.30
N LYS A 117 8.77 -9.32 22.26
CA LYS A 117 10.16 -8.98 21.93
C LYS A 117 10.53 -9.46 20.53
N ASP A 118 11.03 -8.56 19.71
CA ASP A 118 11.59 -8.92 18.42
C ASP A 118 12.97 -9.58 18.58
N ILE A 119 13.35 -10.45 17.64
CA ILE A 119 14.68 -11.07 17.59
C ILE A 119 15.72 -10.11 17.02
N THR A 120 16.98 -10.37 17.29
CA THR A 120 18.07 -9.53 16.76
C THR A 120 18.25 -9.74 15.26
N VAL A 121 18.83 -8.74 14.59
CA VAL A 121 19.25 -8.83 13.18
C VAL A 121 20.16 -10.02 12.95
N LYS A 122 21.10 -10.26 13.88
CA LYS A 122 22.01 -11.40 13.83
C LYS A 122 21.25 -12.73 13.84
N ASP A 123 20.33 -12.89 14.80
CA ASP A 123 19.54 -14.12 14.92
C ASP A 123 18.66 -14.34 13.69
N SER A 124 18.12 -13.26 13.13
CA SER A 124 17.30 -13.34 11.90
C SER A 124 18.13 -13.79 10.71
N PHE A 125 19.32 -13.25 10.48
CA PHE A 125 20.20 -13.71 9.41
C PHE A 125 20.66 -15.14 9.62
N VAL A 126 21.01 -15.54 10.86
CA VAL A 126 21.40 -16.92 11.15
C VAL A 126 20.23 -17.88 10.91
N LYS A 127 19.01 -17.50 11.29
CA LYS A 127 17.80 -18.29 11.05
C LYS A 127 17.53 -18.48 9.56
N ALA A 128 17.68 -17.43 8.75
CA ALA A 128 17.37 -17.45 7.31
C ALA A 128 18.48 -18.09 6.47
N LEU A 129 19.75 -17.86 6.81
CA LEU A 129 20.91 -18.19 5.96
C LEU A 129 21.81 -19.30 6.53
N GLY A 130 21.52 -19.76 7.75
CA GLY A 130 22.37 -20.68 8.48
C GLY A 130 23.53 -19.98 9.21
N GLN A 131 24.17 -20.69 10.15
CA GLN A 131 25.13 -20.11 11.06
C GLN A 131 26.31 -19.40 10.35
N THR A 132 26.90 -20.03 9.35
CA THR A 132 28.10 -19.51 8.66
C THR A 132 27.76 -18.27 7.82
N ASN A 133 26.79 -18.40 6.91
CA ASN A 133 26.42 -17.31 6.00
C ASN A 133 25.69 -16.19 6.74
N GLY A 134 24.80 -16.51 7.67
CA GLY A 134 24.10 -15.52 8.47
C GLY A 134 25.05 -14.65 9.29
N THR A 135 26.09 -15.25 9.90
CA THR A 135 27.11 -14.49 10.63
C THR A 135 27.96 -13.62 9.68
N LYS A 136 28.29 -14.13 8.49
CA LYS A 136 29.01 -13.35 7.48
C LYS A 136 28.21 -12.14 7.02
N VAL A 137 26.95 -12.35 6.64
CA VAL A 137 26.05 -11.26 6.19
C VAL A 137 25.82 -10.25 7.31
N TYR A 138 25.64 -10.70 8.54
CA TYR A 138 25.54 -9.81 9.70
C TYR A 138 26.78 -8.92 9.88
N SER A 139 27.97 -9.49 9.74
CA SER A 139 29.22 -8.71 9.86
C SER A 139 29.32 -7.65 8.74
N GLN A 140 28.89 -7.99 7.52
CA GLN A 140 28.84 -7.05 6.40
C GLN A 140 27.81 -5.94 6.65
N PHE A 141 26.61 -6.32 7.16
CA PHE A 141 25.56 -5.39 7.55
C PHE A 141 26.04 -4.34 8.55
N LEU A 142 26.74 -4.76 9.63
CA LEU A 142 27.29 -3.84 10.62
C LEU A 142 28.37 -2.93 10.03
N ALA A 143 29.21 -3.47 9.13
CA ALA A 143 30.26 -2.66 8.49
C ALA A 143 29.69 -1.53 7.63
N LYS A 144 28.52 -1.73 7.02
CA LYS A 144 27.83 -0.72 6.21
C LYS A 144 26.91 0.19 7.01
N ASN A 145 26.42 -0.29 8.15
CA ASN A 145 25.46 0.41 9.02
C ASN A 145 25.97 0.47 10.46
N PRO A 146 27.04 1.23 10.76
CA PRO A 146 27.74 1.21 12.04
C PRO A 146 26.95 1.78 13.24
N ALA A 147 25.78 2.35 12.99
CA ALA A 147 24.84 2.76 14.04
C ALA A 147 24.16 1.56 14.73
N PHE A 148 24.18 0.38 14.11
CA PHE A 148 23.60 -0.84 14.65
C PHE A 148 24.63 -1.66 15.45
N ASN A 149 24.13 -2.57 16.27
CA ASN A 149 24.93 -3.42 17.14
C ASN A 149 24.25 -4.77 17.39
N ASP A 150 24.87 -5.64 18.21
CA ASP A 150 24.39 -6.99 18.48
C ASP A 150 23.00 -7.07 19.13
N SER A 151 22.48 -5.97 19.69
CA SER A 151 21.13 -5.92 20.28
C SER A 151 20.09 -5.37 19.31
N THR A 152 20.48 -4.89 18.13
CA THR A 152 19.57 -4.32 17.14
C THR A 152 18.61 -5.38 16.63
N THR A 153 17.31 -5.06 16.67
CA THR A 153 16.24 -5.94 16.19
C THR A 153 15.85 -5.64 14.75
N ARG A 154 15.09 -6.57 14.13
CA ARG A 154 14.56 -6.38 12.77
C ARG A 154 13.72 -5.10 12.66
N LEU A 155 12.80 -4.90 13.60
CA LEU A 155 11.90 -3.76 13.62
C LEU A 155 12.66 -2.43 13.73
N GLN A 156 13.76 -2.39 14.49
CA GLN A 156 14.63 -1.20 14.56
C GLN A 156 15.32 -0.87 13.23
N VAL A 157 15.51 -1.85 12.34
CA VAL A 157 16.00 -1.57 10.98
C VAL A 157 14.91 -0.90 10.14
N PHE A 158 13.65 -1.33 10.26
CA PHE A 158 12.51 -0.63 9.65
C PHE A 158 12.36 0.79 10.19
N ASP A 159 12.53 0.99 11.51
CA ASP A 159 12.56 2.31 12.13
C ASP A 159 13.62 3.22 11.50
N ALA A 160 14.81 2.68 11.27
CA ALA A 160 15.91 3.43 10.68
C ALA A 160 15.68 3.79 9.21
N VAL A 161 15.04 2.88 8.43
CA VAL A 161 14.64 3.18 7.04
C VAL A 161 13.61 4.30 7.03
N ALA A 162 12.60 4.26 7.90
CA ALA A 162 11.59 5.29 8.00
C ALA A 162 12.17 6.64 8.45
N ALA A 163 13.10 6.63 9.42
CA ALA A 163 13.78 7.83 9.89
C ALA A 163 14.64 8.49 8.80
N GLU A 164 15.41 7.70 8.05
CA GLU A 164 16.22 8.23 6.96
C GLU A 164 15.36 8.72 5.80
N SER A 165 14.26 8.02 5.51
CA SER A 165 13.26 8.46 4.52
C SER A 165 12.68 9.83 4.91
N ALA A 166 12.32 10.04 6.18
CA ALA A 166 11.84 11.32 6.69
C ALA A 166 12.88 12.44 6.53
N LYS A 167 14.13 12.17 6.88
CA LYS A 167 15.25 13.11 6.76
C LYS A 167 15.44 13.58 5.31
N GLN A 168 15.18 12.70 4.34
CA GLN A 168 15.32 13.01 2.92
C GLN A 168 14.00 13.42 2.23
N ASN A 169 12.89 13.57 2.97
CA ASN A 169 11.55 13.86 2.44
C ASN A 169 11.09 12.81 1.43
N ILE A 170 11.22 11.53 1.78
CA ILE A 170 10.72 10.37 1.04
C ILE A 170 9.56 9.77 1.82
N TYR A 171 8.39 9.67 1.22
CA TYR A 171 7.23 8.99 1.80
C TYR A 171 7.51 7.50 1.97
N VAL A 172 7.04 6.93 3.06
CA VAL A 172 6.99 5.48 3.25
C VAL A 172 5.56 5.01 3.06
N HIS A 173 5.39 4.09 2.14
CA HIS A 173 4.21 3.26 1.97
C HIS A 173 4.54 1.87 2.49
N LEU A 174 3.88 1.44 3.56
CA LEU A 174 4.14 0.14 4.18
C LEU A 174 3.28 -0.93 3.51
N ASP A 175 3.90 -2.00 3.01
CA ASP A 175 3.19 -3.05 2.30
C ASP A 175 3.25 -4.40 3.03
N ASN A 176 2.09 -4.93 3.39
CA ASN A 176 1.99 -6.32 3.82
C ASN A 176 2.12 -7.25 2.62
N HIS A 177 3.34 -7.69 2.34
CA HIS A 177 3.65 -8.46 1.15
C HIS A 177 3.31 -9.94 1.28
N MET A 178 3.62 -10.54 2.43
CA MET A 178 3.44 -11.97 2.70
C MET A 178 2.92 -12.20 4.13
N SER A 179 2.25 -13.33 4.36
CA SER A 179 2.00 -13.81 5.72
C SER A 179 3.22 -14.55 6.26
N ARG A 180 3.60 -15.69 5.66
CA ARG A 180 4.88 -16.34 5.91
C ARG A 180 5.95 -15.66 5.07
N ALA A 181 7.05 -15.30 5.71
CA ALA A 181 8.20 -14.68 5.06
C ALA A 181 8.83 -15.65 4.05
N ALA A 182 8.76 -15.27 2.78
CA ALA A 182 9.29 -16.03 1.67
C ALA A 182 9.28 -15.15 0.40
N TRP A 183 9.86 -15.65 -0.67
CA TRP A 183 9.67 -15.03 -1.98
C TRP A 183 8.19 -15.11 -2.43
N CYS A 184 7.63 -14.04 -2.91
CA CYS A 184 6.32 -13.95 -3.54
C CYS A 184 6.44 -14.17 -5.07
N CYS A 185 5.45 -14.61 -5.84
CA CYS A 185 4.16 -15.12 -5.40
C CYS A 185 3.84 -16.38 -6.21
N SER A 186 3.32 -17.40 -5.55
CA SER A 186 2.83 -18.62 -6.19
C SER A 186 1.41 -18.92 -5.73
N THR A 187 0.61 -19.53 -6.60
CA THR A 187 -0.76 -20.00 -6.25
C THR A 187 -0.77 -21.20 -5.31
N THR A 188 0.42 -21.73 -4.97
CA THR A 188 0.57 -22.94 -4.13
C THR A 188 1.48 -22.73 -2.93
N ASP A 189 1.84 -21.50 -2.59
CA ASP A 189 2.80 -21.17 -1.52
C ASP A 189 2.19 -21.06 -0.11
N GLY A 190 0.88 -21.29 0.02
CA GLY A 190 0.16 -21.16 1.29
C GLY A 190 -0.16 -19.72 1.70
N ASN A 191 0.28 -18.73 0.94
CA ASN A 191 0.11 -17.30 1.20
C ASN A 191 -0.92 -16.63 0.28
N SER A 192 -1.69 -17.40 -0.48
CA SER A 192 -2.42 -16.88 -1.64
C SER A 192 -3.67 -16.10 -1.26
N TRP A 193 -4.44 -16.61 -0.29
CA TRP A 193 -5.77 -16.12 0.03
C TRP A 193 -6.08 -16.19 1.52
N PHE A 194 -7.07 -15.43 1.96
CA PHE A 194 -7.59 -15.45 3.33
C PHE A 194 -7.99 -16.86 3.78
N GLY A 195 -7.33 -17.37 4.80
CA GLY A 195 -7.53 -18.74 5.30
C GLY A 195 -6.67 -19.82 4.62
N ASP A 196 -5.76 -19.46 3.71
CA ASP A 196 -4.74 -20.38 3.20
C ASP A 196 -3.79 -20.84 4.33
N SER A 197 -3.01 -21.87 4.09
CA SER A 197 -2.23 -22.55 5.14
C SER A 197 -1.33 -21.64 5.97
N ASP A 198 -0.77 -20.60 5.35
CA ASP A 198 0.09 -19.60 6.00
C ASP A 198 -0.62 -18.24 6.16
N PHE A 199 -1.89 -18.11 5.73
CA PHE A 199 -2.64 -16.86 5.78
C PHE A 199 -3.79 -16.91 6.80
N ASN A 200 -3.47 -16.88 8.07
CA ASN A 200 -4.47 -16.73 9.15
C ASN A 200 -4.96 -15.27 9.19
N VAL A 201 -6.29 -15.09 9.09
CA VAL A 201 -6.91 -13.75 9.02
C VAL A 201 -6.75 -12.97 10.33
N ASP A 202 -6.81 -13.62 11.48
CA ASP A 202 -6.65 -12.94 12.78
C ASP A 202 -5.21 -12.51 13.01
N ASN A 203 -4.24 -13.33 12.61
CA ASN A 203 -2.82 -12.94 12.62
C ASN A 203 -2.56 -11.77 11.67
N TRP A 204 -3.17 -11.82 10.49
CA TRP A 204 -3.04 -10.76 9.49
C TRP A 204 -3.58 -9.43 10.01
N THR A 205 -4.81 -9.38 10.55
CA THR A 205 -5.39 -8.15 11.11
C THR A 205 -4.60 -7.65 12.31
N ARG A 206 -4.12 -8.55 13.18
CA ARG A 206 -3.24 -8.22 14.30
C ARG A 206 -1.91 -7.61 13.79
N GLY A 207 -1.31 -8.20 12.77
CA GLY A 207 -0.06 -7.73 12.18
C GLY A 207 -0.20 -6.36 11.53
N LEU A 208 -1.28 -6.13 10.79
CA LEU A 208 -1.61 -4.83 10.21
C LEU A 208 -1.78 -3.77 11.32
N SER A 209 -2.57 -4.07 12.34
CA SER A 209 -2.79 -3.18 13.48
C SER A 209 -1.48 -2.88 14.22
N TYR A 210 -0.64 -3.89 14.45
CA TYR A 210 0.65 -3.72 15.11
C TYR A 210 1.56 -2.77 14.33
N MET A 211 1.76 -3.02 13.03
CA MET A 211 2.64 -2.19 12.21
C MET A 211 2.09 -0.77 12.00
N ALA A 212 0.79 -0.61 11.83
CA ALA A 212 0.16 0.71 11.73
C ALA A 212 0.34 1.52 13.03
N ASN A 213 0.18 0.88 14.20
CA ASN A 213 0.40 1.53 15.49
C ASN A 213 1.88 1.86 15.75
N HIS A 214 2.77 0.92 15.44
CA HIS A 214 4.22 1.12 15.57
C HIS A 214 4.68 2.30 14.69
N GLY A 215 4.20 2.35 13.46
CA GLY A 215 4.50 3.39 12.48
C GLY A 215 3.97 4.79 12.82
N LYS A 216 3.19 4.98 13.88
CA LYS A 216 2.82 6.34 14.36
C LYS A 216 4.03 7.21 14.68
N SER A 217 5.15 6.60 15.06
CA SER A 217 6.41 7.29 15.32
C SER A 217 7.19 7.64 14.03
N TRP A 218 6.79 7.12 12.88
CA TRP A 218 7.46 7.34 11.60
C TRP A 218 6.82 8.52 10.86
N SER A 219 7.40 9.69 10.94
CA SER A 219 6.87 10.88 10.26
C SER A 219 6.78 10.72 8.73
N ALA A 220 7.57 9.83 8.14
CA ALA A 220 7.51 9.51 6.71
C ALA A 220 6.37 8.55 6.33
N LEU A 221 5.78 7.80 7.29
CA LEU A 221 4.73 6.83 7.00
C LEU A 221 3.41 7.55 6.71
N THR A 222 2.90 7.39 5.51
CA THR A 222 1.66 8.07 5.06
C THR A 222 0.59 7.11 4.57
N SER A 223 0.93 5.85 4.34
CA SER A 223 0.01 4.87 3.77
C SER A 223 0.41 3.43 4.05
N ALA A 224 -0.55 2.52 3.97
CA ALA A 224 -0.32 1.08 4.09
C ALA A 224 -1.20 0.30 3.12
N SER A 225 -0.62 -0.70 2.44
CA SER A 225 -1.34 -1.75 1.70
C SER A 225 -1.81 -2.83 2.66
N LEU A 226 -3.05 -3.28 2.48
CA LEU A 226 -3.60 -4.35 3.30
C LEU A 226 -2.97 -5.70 2.98
N ARG A 227 -2.79 -6.01 1.69
CA ARG A 227 -2.19 -7.25 1.25
C ARG A 227 -1.75 -7.20 -0.20
N ASN A 228 -0.50 -7.59 -0.45
CA ASN A 228 0.06 -7.78 -1.77
C ASN A 228 -0.51 -9.03 -2.46
N GLU A 229 -0.88 -8.90 -3.72
CA GLU A 229 -1.16 -9.97 -4.68
C GLU A 229 -2.05 -11.10 -4.14
N LEU A 230 -3.28 -10.74 -3.77
CA LEU A 230 -4.32 -11.72 -3.50
C LEU A 230 -4.57 -12.58 -4.74
N ARG A 231 -4.43 -13.89 -4.61
CA ARG A 231 -4.43 -14.83 -5.73
C ARG A 231 -5.14 -16.13 -5.40
N ARG A 232 -5.45 -16.89 -6.44
CA ARG A 232 -6.19 -18.15 -6.32
C ARG A 232 -5.35 -19.21 -5.57
N PRO A 233 -5.86 -19.81 -4.48
CA PRO A 233 -5.15 -20.86 -3.74
C PRO A 233 -5.29 -22.21 -4.43
N ASP A 234 -4.37 -22.55 -5.35
CA ASP A 234 -4.45 -23.78 -6.13
C ASP A 234 -4.08 -25.03 -5.31
N ASN A 235 -3.42 -24.88 -4.19
CA ASN A 235 -3.15 -25.93 -3.19
C ASN A 235 -4.36 -26.30 -2.32
N ASN A 236 -5.45 -25.51 -2.36
CA ASN A 236 -6.66 -25.72 -1.54
C ASN A 236 -7.92 -25.62 -2.39
N ALA A 237 -8.43 -26.77 -2.84
CA ALA A 237 -9.58 -26.83 -3.76
C ALA A 237 -10.86 -26.24 -3.15
N THR A 238 -11.12 -26.47 -1.85
CA THR A 238 -12.27 -25.94 -1.13
C THR A 238 -12.19 -24.42 -1.04
N LEU A 239 -11.06 -23.90 -0.56
CA LEU A 239 -10.86 -22.46 -0.43
C LEU A 239 -10.99 -21.75 -1.78
N ARG A 240 -10.43 -22.37 -2.83
CA ARG A 240 -10.51 -21.87 -4.21
C ARG A 240 -11.95 -21.77 -4.72
N SER A 241 -12.77 -22.80 -4.48
CA SER A 241 -14.14 -22.85 -5.03
C SER A 241 -15.17 -22.06 -4.21
N GLU A 242 -14.98 -21.97 -2.89
CA GLU A 242 -15.97 -21.42 -1.98
C GLU A 242 -15.68 -20.00 -1.52
N SER A 243 -14.39 -19.64 -1.42
CA SER A 243 -13.97 -18.39 -0.79
C SER A 243 -13.19 -17.45 -1.72
N TYR A 244 -12.50 -17.93 -2.76
CA TYR A 244 -11.80 -17.05 -3.69
C TYR A 244 -12.77 -16.30 -4.59
N ASN A 245 -13.34 -15.19 -4.08
CA ASN A 245 -14.38 -14.41 -4.75
C ASN A 245 -14.45 -12.98 -4.19
N TRP A 246 -15.20 -12.10 -4.87
CA TRP A 246 -15.32 -10.69 -4.50
C TRP A 246 -16.07 -10.42 -3.19
N ARG A 247 -17.05 -11.25 -2.81
CA ARG A 247 -17.78 -11.11 -1.55
C ARG A 247 -16.83 -11.33 -0.37
N ASP A 248 -16.05 -12.39 -0.41
CA ASP A 248 -15.15 -12.75 0.69
C ASP A 248 -13.91 -11.82 0.70
N TRP A 249 -13.46 -11.36 -0.48
CA TRP A 249 -12.52 -10.26 -0.59
C TRP A 249 -13.02 -9.04 0.19
N TYR A 250 -14.21 -8.56 -0.11
CA TYR A 250 -14.79 -7.37 0.51
C TYR A 250 -14.95 -7.52 2.03
N THR A 251 -15.40 -8.70 2.47
CA THR A 251 -15.53 -9.03 3.89
C THR A 251 -14.21 -8.90 4.65
N ASN A 252 -13.11 -9.40 4.06
CA ASN A 252 -11.81 -9.37 4.71
C ASN A 252 -11.12 -8.03 4.57
N VAL A 253 -11.23 -7.39 3.41
CA VAL A 253 -10.67 -6.04 3.18
C VAL A 253 -11.24 -5.04 4.19
N ARG A 254 -12.55 -5.09 4.50
CA ARG A 254 -13.16 -4.27 5.55
C ARG A 254 -12.54 -4.51 6.92
N LYS A 255 -12.26 -5.79 7.28
CA LYS A 255 -11.58 -6.13 8.55
C LYS A 255 -10.17 -5.53 8.60
N GLY A 256 -9.39 -5.71 7.53
CA GLY A 256 -8.04 -5.17 7.46
C GLY A 256 -8.00 -3.64 7.50
N ALA A 257 -8.89 -2.99 6.74
CA ALA A 257 -9.01 -1.54 6.73
C ALA A 257 -9.39 -0.98 8.11
N ALA A 258 -10.36 -1.60 8.79
CA ALA A 258 -10.75 -1.23 10.15
C ALA A 258 -9.60 -1.41 11.15
N ALA A 259 -8.81 -2.49 11.01
CA ALA A 259 -7.65 -2.74 11.87
C ALA A 259 -6.57 -1.67 11.71
N VAL A 260 -6.26 -1.28 10.47
CA VAL A 260 -5.29 -0.20 10.18
C VAL A 260 -5.81 1.14 10.68
N ASN A 261 -7.04 1.53 10.31
CA ASN A 261 -7.61 2.81 10.70
C ASN A 261 -7.73 2.97 12.22
N SER A 262 -8.19 1.93 12.91
CA SER A 262 -8.28 1.96 14.39
C SER A 262 -6.92 2.11 15.05
N ALA A 263 -5.88 1.50 14.47
CA ALA A 263 -4.52 1.57 14.99
C ALA A 263 -3.83 2.89 14.64
N ASN A 264 -4.03 3.42 13.42
CA ASN A 264 -3.45 4.67 12.96
C ASN A 264 -4.39 5.36 11.95
N PRO A 265 -5.26 6.28 12.38
CA PRO A 265 -6.25 6.92 11.53
C PRO A 265 -5.67 7.91 10.50
N ASP A 266 -4.37 8.23 10.61
CA ASP A 266 -3.73 9.17 9.69
C ASP A 266 -3.30 8.52 8.37
N LEU A 267 -3.26 7.17 8.30
CA LEU A 267 -2.81 6.45 7.12
C LEU A 267 -3.86 6.40 6.02
N LEU A 268 -3.41 6.59 4.79
CA LEU A 268 -4.12 6.08 3.62
C LEU A 268 -4.07 4.55 3.63
N ILE A 269 -5.15 3.93 3.20
CA ILE A 269 -5.33 2.47 3.18
C ILE A 269 -5.49 2.03 1.74
N PHE A 270 -4.54 1.23 1.25
CA PHE A 270 -4.55 0.74 -0.12
C PHE A 270 -5.27 -0.59 -0.20
N LEU A 271 -6.21 -0.67 -1.12
CA LEU A 271 -7.02 -1.84 -1.40
C LEU A 271 -6.53 -2.48 -2.70
N SER A 272 -5.92 -3.64 -2.56
CA SER A 272 -5.52 -4.48 -3.68
C SER A 272 -6.70 -5.31 -4.20
N GLY A 273 -6.63 -5.72 -5.46
CA GLY A 273 -7.69 -6.49 -6.11
C GLY A 273 -7.52 -8.01 -6.04
N LEU A 274 -8.08 -8.70 -7.02
CA LEU A 274 -7.89 -10.13 -7.24
C LEU A 274 -6.85 -10.39 -8.35
N ASP A 275 -6.54 -11.68 -8.53
CA ASP A 275 -5.67 -12.19 -9.59
C ASP A 275 -4.31 -11.48 -9.63
N PHE A 276 -3.59 -11.52 -8.50
CA PHE A 276 -2.31 -10.83 -8.33
C PHE A 276 -2.43 -9.30 -8.44
N ASP A 277 -3.48 -8.75 -7.84
CA ASP A 277 -3.79 -7.31 -7.87
C ASP A 277 -3.94 -6.72 -9.28
N THR A 278 -4.30 -7.57 -10.26
CA THR A 278 -4.40 -7.11 -11.66
C THR A 278 -5.69 -6.39 -11.98
N TYR A 279 -6.72 -6.42 -11.11
CA TYR A 279 -7.94 -5.66 -11.36
C TYR A 279 -8.79 -5.40 -10.10
N VAL A 280 -9.46 -4.24 -10.11
CA VAL A 280 -10.41 -3.78 -9.09
C VAL A 280 -11.74 -3.31 -9.70
N THR A 281 -12.00 -3.66 -10.94
CA THR A 281 -13.13 -3.21 -11.77
C THR A 281 -14.49 -3.29 -11.08
N PRO A 282 -14.87 -4.36 -10.34
CA PRO A 282 -16.16 -4.42 -9.68
C PRO A 282 -16.36 -3.33 -8.62
N VAL A 283 -15.29 -2.89 -7.95
CA VAL A 283 -15.33 -1.76 -7.01
C VAL A 283 -15.57 -0.46 -7.76
N VAL A 284 -14.80 -0.21 -8.83
CA VAL A 284 -14.89 1.00 -9.65
C VAL A 284 -16.28 1.16 -10.27
N GLN A 285 -16.80 0.10 -10.88
CA GLN A 285 -18.09 0.12 -11.56
C GLN A 285 -19.30 -0.11 -10.63
N GLY A 286 -19.08 -0.28 -9.32
CA GLY A 286 -20.15 -0.52 -8.37
C GLY A 286 -20.99 -1.76 -8.71
N THR A 287 -20.41 -2.76 -9.34
CA THR A 287 -21.10 -3.99 -9.70
C THR A 287 -21.25 -4.92 -8.50
N VAL A 288 -22.07 -5.96 -8.64
CA VAL A 288 -22.27 -6.95 -7.58
C VAL A 288 -20.96 -7.68 -7.26
N LEU A 289 -20.60 -7.73 -5.98
CA LEU A 289 -19.47 -8.49 -5.47
C LEU A 289 -19.89 -9.94 -5.25
N THR A 290 -19.81 -10.72 -6.30
CA THR A 290 -20.29 -12.11 -6.33
C THR A 290 -19.46 -13.04 -5.43
N PRO A 291 -20.08 -14.13 -4.88
CA PRO A 291 -21.49 -14.47 -4.90
C PRO A 291 -22.33 -13.59 -3.95
N GLY A 292 -23.63 -13.45 -4.24
CA GLY A 292 -24.54 -12.63 -3.45
C GLY A 292 -24.97 -11.36 -4.19
N SER A 293 -25.49 -10.36 -3.45
CA SER A 293 -26.02 -9.11 -4.01
C SER A 293 -25.28 -7.86 -3.51
N GLY A 294 -24.29 -8.01 -2.63
CA GLY A 294 -23.53 -6.92 -2.06
C GLY A 294 -22.73 -6.14 -3.12
N ARG A 295 -22.50 -4.86 -2.85
CA ARG A 295 -21.67 -3.97 -3.66
C ARG A 295 -20.72 -3.21 -2.76
N TYR A 296 -19.67 -2.65 -3.29
CA TYR A 296 -18.86 -1.69 -2.56
C TYR A 296 -19.74 -0.50 -2.12
N SER A 297 -19.55 -0.06 -0.87
CA SER A 297 -20.19 1.13 -0.32
C SER A 297 -19.21 1.90 0.56
N ALA A 298 -19.07 3.20 0.31
CA ALA A 298 -18.27 4.08 1.18
C ALA A 298 -18.80 4.13 2.63
N ALA A 299 -20.12 3.90 2.82
CA ALA A 299 -20.71 3.83 4.17
C ALA A 299 -20.18 2.66 5.02
N ASP A 300 -19.65 1.60 4.40
CA ASP A 300 -19.02 0.49 5.11
C ASP A 300 -17.65 0.86 5.72
N PHE A 301 -17.13 2.06 5.40
CA PHE A 301 -15.87 2.64 5.89
C PHE A 301 -16.14 3.97 6.59
N GLU A 302 -17.26 4.04 7.33
CA GLU A 302 -17.70 5.26 8.00
C GLU A 302 -16.60 5.84 8.89
N GLY A 303 -16.33 7.15 8.69
CA GLY A 303 -15.29 7.90 9.40
C GLY A 303 -13.90 7.86 8.77
N TYR A 304 -13.66 7.00 7.74
CA TYR A 304 -12.37 6.92 7.05
C TYR A 304 -12.46 6.53 5.56
N ALA A 305 -13.63 6.71 4.95
CA ALA A 305 -13.78 6.47 3.51
C ALA A 305 -12.87 7.36 2.65
N ASP A 306 -12.49 8.53 3.16
CA ASP A 306 -11.52 9.46 2.57
C ASP A 306 -10.05 9.05 2.77
N LYS A 307 -9.81 7.84 3.28
CA LYS A 307 -8.47 7.24 3.39
C LYS A 307 -8.22 6.13 2.37
N LEU A 308 -9.23 5.75 1.58
CA LEU A 308 -9.14 4.58 0.72
C LEU A 308 -8.53 4.94 -0.65
N VAL A 309 -7.57 4.15 -1.07
CA VAL A 309 -6.88 4.22 -2.36
C VAL A 309 -6.94 2.85 -3.01
N LEU A 310 -7.09 2.77 -4.33
CA LEU A 310 -7.00 1.50 -5.06
C LEU A 310 -5.57 1.30 -5.56
N GLU A 311 -5.10 0.06 -5.54
CA GLU A 311 -3.83 -0.33 -6.13
C GLU A 311 -4.01 -1.47 -7.12
N ILE A 312 -3.20 -1.45 -8.19
CA ILE A 312 -3.11 -2.52 -9.16
C ILE A 312 -1.66 -2.79 -9.55
N HIS A 313 -1.41 -3.98 -10.06
CA HIS A 313 -0.14 -4.44 -10.62
C HIS A 313 -0.27 -4.70 -12.13
N ASN A 314 0.80 -4.51 -12.87
CA ASN A 314 0.83 -4.86 -14.28
C ASN A 314 2.22 -5.34 -14.71
N TYR A 315 2.27 -6.52 -15.35
CA TYR A 315 3.49 -7.14 -15.85
C TYR A 315 3.32 -7.68 -17.29
N GLN A 316 2.65 -6.91 -18.15
CA GLN A 316 2.41 -7.30 -19.55
C GLN A 316 3.67 -7.12 -20.42
N ASN A 317 4.82 -7.64 -19.98
CA ASN A 317 6.12 -7.44 -20.63
C ASN A 317 6.22 -7.93 -22.07
N SER A 318 5.31 -8.80 -22.50
CA SER A 318 5.21 -9.26 -23.89
C SER A 318 4.36 -8.35 -24.79
N ALA A 319 3.84 -7.24 -24.27
CA ALA A 319 3.00 -6.32 -25.05
C ALA A 319 3.75 -5.78 -26.26
N SER A 320 3.08 -5.79 -27.41
CA SER A 320 3.60 -5.32 -28.70
C SER A 320 3.02 -3.96 -29.11
N SER A 321 2.03 -3.42 -28.37
CA SER A 321 1.41 -2.13 -28.66
C SER A 321 0.99 -1.39 -27.40
N CYS A 322 1.05 -0.07 -27.44
CA CYS A 322 0.60 0.80 -26.36
C CYS A 322 -0.92 0.75 -26.16
N SER A 323 -1.70 0.63 -27.20
CA SER A 323 -3.16 0.62 -27.09
C SER A 323 -3.67 -0.53 -26.21
N GLY A 324 -3.07 -1.72 -26.31
CA GLY A 324 -3.41 -2.87 -25.48
C GLY A 324 -3.07 -2.66 -24.02
N VAL A 325 -1.88 -2.14 -23.72
CA VAL A 325 -1.44 -1.85 -22.35
C VAL A 325 -2.33 -0.79 -21.70
N LYS A 326 -2.57 0.34 -22.40
CA LYS A 326 -3.42 1.44 -21.90
C LYS A 326 -4.86 0.97 -21.67
N SER A 327 -5.43 0.20 -22.59
CA SER A 327 -6.78 -0.35 -22.44
C SER A 327 -6.87 -1.32 -21.26
N SER A 328 -5.87 -2.18 -21.09
CA SER A 328 -5.80 -3.09 -19.94
C SER A 328 -5.73 -2.34 -18.62
N LEU A 329 -4.83 -1.39 -18.46
CA LEU A 329 -4.72 -0.57 -17.26
C LEU A 329 -6.01 0.18 -16.95
N TYR A 330 -6.62 0.79 -17.97
CA TYR A 330 -7.90 1.50 -17.82
C TYR A 330 -8.98 0.58 -17.26
N SER A 331 -9.23 -0.55 -17.93
CA SER A 331 -10.28 -1.49 -17.52
C SER A 331 -9.99 -2.21 -16.20
N SER A 332 -8.72 -2.36 -15.82
CA SER A 332 -8.31 -3.02 -14.57
C SER A 332 -8.59 -2.18 -13.33
N GLY A 333 -8.53 -0.84 -13.44
CA GLY A 333 -8.74 0.02 -12.27
C GLY A 333 -8.61 1.51 -12.54
N PHE A 334 -7.78 1.92 -13.53
CA PHE A 334 -7.55 3.34 -13.80
C PHE A 334 -8.81 4.07 -14.28
N GLN A 335 -9.85 3.37 -14.71
CA GLN A 335 -11.18 3.94 -14.94
C GLN A 335 -11.68 4.75 -13.74
N ALA A 336 -11.32 4.36 -12.50
CA ALA A 336 -11.70 5.09 -11.28
C ALA A 336 -11.20 6.55 -11.23
N LEU A 337 -10.20 6.91 -12.04
CA LEU A 337 -9.72 8.29 -12.16
C LEU A 337 -10.65 9.18 -13.02
N HIS A 338 -11.63 8.60 -13.71
CA HIS A 338 -12.45 9.23 -14.75
C HIS A 338 -13.91 9.33 -14.31
N ALA A 339 -14.22 10.36 -13.52
CA ALA A 339 -15.59 10.64 -13.05
C ALA A 339 -16.59 10.92 -14.20
N GLU A 340 -16.07 11.30 -15.37
CA GLU A 340 -16.83 11.56 -16.58
C GLU A 340 -17.24 10.29 -17.35
N ASP A 341 -16.62 9.14 -17.08
CA ASP A 341 -17.03 7.88 -17.68
C ASP A 341 -18.32 7.36 -17.05
N ALA A 342 -19.34 7.11 -17.86
CA ALA A 342 -20.66 6.67 -17.41
C ALA A 342 -20.65 5.35 -16.63
N ASN A 343 -19.61 4.54 -16.78
CA ASN A 343 -19.44 3.28 -16.05
C ASN A 343 -18.64 3.45 -14.75
N THR A 344 -18.10 4.64 -14.45
CA THR A 344 -17.43 4.93 -13.20
C THR A 344 -18.46 5.31 -12.14
N VAL A 345 -18.74 4.39 -11.22
CA VAL A 345 -19.65 4.63 -10.09
C VAL A 345 -18.88 5.15 -8.87
N ASN A 346 -17.70 4.61 -8.63
CA ASN A 346 -16.85 4.99 -7.51
C ASN A 346 -15.54 5.59 -8.01
N VAL A 347 -15.31 6.86 -7.72
CA VAL A 347 -14.09 7.58 -8.07
C VAL A 347 -13.08 7.41 -6.96
N PHE A 348 -11.86 7.03 -7.30
CA PHE A 348 -10.74 6.82 -6.36
C PHE A 348 -9.42 7.31 -6.94
N PRO A 349 -8.45 7.67 -6.09
CA PRO A 349 -7.05 7.59 -6.49
C PRO A 349 -6.69 6.14 -6.78
N VAL A 350 -5.97 5.90 -7.87
CA VAL A 350 -5.44 4.58 -8.26
C VAL A 350 -3.95 4.69 -8.48
N LEU A 351 -3.19 3.76 -7.91
CA LEU A 351 -1.75 3.68 -8.13
C LEU A 351 -1.38 2.34 -8.78
N LEU A 352 -0.37 2.40 -9.64
CA LEU A 352 0.33 1.22 -10.14
C LEU A 352 1.45 0.87 -9.15
N THR A 353 1.13 0.06 -8.12
CA THR A 353 2.06 -0.21 -7.02
C THR A 353 3.13 -1.25 -7.36
N GLU A 354 2.93 -1.98 -8.47
CA GLU A 354 3.99 -2.76 -9.09
C GLU A 354 3.88 -2.77 -10.62
N PHE A 355 4.99 -2.53 -11.24
CA PHE A 355 5.32 -2.81 -12.63
C PHE A 355 6.84 -2.94 -12.73
N GLY A 356 7.32 -3.66 -13.72
CA GLY A 356 8.76 -3.83 -13.84
C GLY A 356 9.16 -4.63 -15.08
N PHE A 357 10.44 -4.61 -15.36
CA PHE A 357 11.07 -5.29 -16.48
C PHE A 357 12.55 -5.48 -16.21
N ALA A 358 13.19 -6.40 -16.94
CA ALA A 358 14.63 -6.65 -16.80
C ALA A 358 15.44 -5.37 -17.09
N GLN A 359 16.33 -5.02 -16.18
CA GLN A 359 17.14 -3.81 -16.25
C GLN A 359 18.36 -4.02 -17.16
N THR A 360 18.07 -4.05 -18.47
CA THR A 360 19.10 -4.10 -19.52
C THR A 360 19.19 -2.76 -20.27
N ALA A 361 20.19 -2.60 -21.10
CA ALA A 361 20.41 -1.35 -21.85
C ALA A 361 19.23 -0.97 -22.78
N THR A 362 18.40 -1.94 -23.21
CA THR A 362 17.39 -1.74 -24.25
C THR A 362 15.97 -2.15 -23.84
N GLU A 363 15.77 -2.92 -22.75
CA GLU A 363 14.44 -3.43 -22.39
C GLU A 363 13.45 -2.29 -22.08
N TRP A 364 13.93 -1.22 -21.45
CA TRP A 364 13.12 -0.05 -21.13
C TRP A 364 12.58 0.72 -22.36
N GLN A 365 13.13 0.47 -23.55
CA GLN A 365 12.69 1.06 -24.83
C GLN A 365 11.60 0.23 -25.52
N ARG A 366 11.26 -0.94 -24.98
CA ARG A 366 10.21 -1.80 -25.53
C ARG A 366 8.82 -1.24 -25.26
N PRO A 367 7.83 -1.64 -26.04
CA PRO A 367 6.46 -1.11 -25.95
C PRO A 367 5.87 -1.13 -24.55
N TYR A 368 6.06 -2.20 -23.78
CA TYR A 368 5.55 -2.26 -22.41
C TYR A 368 6.07 -1.11 -21.52
N ALA A 369 7.39 -0.99 -21.42
CA ALA A 369 8.02 -0.01 -20.54
C ALA A 369 7.71 1.44 -20.95
N THR A 370 7.77 1.73 -22.27
CA THR A 370 7.46 3.06 -22.81
C THR A 370 5.99 3.41 -22.61
N CYS A 371 5.09 2.44 -22.83
CA CYS A 371 3.65 2.66 -22.68
C CYS A 371 3.21 2.86 -21.24
N ILE A 372 3.81 2.13 -20.27
CA ILE A 372 3.57 2.37 -18.83
C ILE A 372 3.99 3.80 -18.47
N ALA A 373 5.19 4.23 -18.87
CA ALA A 373 5.69 5.56 -18.56
C ALA A 373 4.80 6.66 -19.16
N GLU A 374 4.38 6.50 -20.41
CA GLU A 374 3.49 7.41 -21.12
C GLU A 374 2.11 7.48 -20.45
N TYR A 375 1.51 6.32 -20.15
CA TYR A 375 0.18 6.24 -19.53
C TYR A 375 0.14 6.84 -18.13
N LEU A 376 1.12 6.54 -17.27
CA LEU A 376 1.19 7.09 -15.93
C LEU A 376 1.34 8.62 -15.95
N ALA A 377 2.13 9.15 -16.90
CA ALA A 377 2.27 10.59 -17.10
C ALA A 377 0.96 11.24 -17.60
N GLU A 378 0.27 10.62 -18.56
CA GLU A 378 -1.04 11.07 -19.07
C GLU A 378 -2.08 11.10 -17.95
N GLN A 379 -2.10 10.07 -17.09
CA GLN A 379 -3.04 9.98 -15.97
C GLN A 379 -2.63 10.82 -14.76
N LYS A 380 -1.40 11.31 -14.69
CA LYS A 380 -0.80 11.92 -13.48
C LYS A 380 -0.99 11.01 -12.26
N ALA A 381 -0.78 9.73 -12.46
CA ALA A 381 -1.03 8.70 -11.46
C ALA A 381 0.25 8.31 -10.71
N GLY A 382 0.08 7.91 -9.44
CA GLY A 382 1.18 7.41 -8.63
C GLY A 382 1.62 6.00 -9.03
N TRP A 383 2.87 5.67 -8.72
CA TRP A 383 3.47 4.40 -9.09
C TRP A 383 4.65 4.00 -8.19
N PHE A 384 4.91 2.68 -8.15
CA PHE A 384 6.13 2.10 -7.58
C PHE A 384 6.67 1.05 -8.54
N ILE A 385 7.91 1.23 -8.99
CA ILE A 385 8.57 0.23 -9.86
C ILE A 385 9.06 -0.96 -9.03
N TRP A 386 8.90 -2.16 -9.54
CA TRP A 386 9.54 -3.37 -9.05
C TRP A 386 10.87 -3.53 -9.78
N VAL A 387 12.07 -3.33 -9.18
CA VAL A 387 12.35 -3.20 -7.75
C VAL A 387 13.67 -2.41 -7.57
N VAL A 388 13.92 -1.79 -6.41
CA VAL A 388 15.21 -1.14 -6.14
C VAL A 388 16.33 -2.18 -5.96
N ALA A 389 16.00 -3.37 -5.46
CA ALA A 389 16.93 -4.41 -5.05
C ALA A 389 17.80 -4.92 -6.20
N GLY A 390 19.12 -4.88 -6.02
CA GLY A 390 20.07 -5.50 -6.94
C GLY A 390 20.29 -7.00 -6.68
N SER A 391 20.07 -7.42 -5.43
CA SER A 391 20.13 -8.79 -4.97
C SER A 391 19.27 -8.96 -3.72
N TYR A 392 18.98 -10.21 -3.33
CA TYR A 392 18.28 -10.57 -2.10
C TYR A 392 19.20 -11.37 -1.19
N TYR A 393 18.99 -11.27 0.13
CA TYR A 393 19.69 -12.16 1.08
C TYR A 393 19.46 -13.64 0.73
N ILE A 394 18.21 -13.96 0.38
CA ILE A 394 17.79 -15.28 -0.09
C ILE A 394 16.52 -15.16 -0.94
N ARG A 395 16.45 -15.90 -2.02
CA ARG A 395 15.26 -16.02 -2.87
C ARG A 395 15.10 -17.45 -3.33
N SER A 396 13.97 -18.07 -2.99
CA SER A 396 13.66 -19.46 -3.36
C SER A 396 14.80 -20.45 -3.03
N GLY A 397 15.40 -20.28 -1.84
CA GLY A 397 16.51 -21.12 -1.36
C GLY A 397 17.91 -20.75 -1.88
N THR A 398 18.03 -19.84 -2.85
CA THR A 398 19.31 -19.34 -3.34
C THR A 398 19.72 -18.08 -2.57
N GLN A 399 20.83 -18.18 -1.85
CA GLN A 399 21.39 -17.06 -1.10
C GLN A 399 22.15 -16.09 -2.02
N ASP A 400 22.12 -14.80 -1.65
CA ASP A 400 22.74 -13.73 -2.43
C ASP A 400 22.26 -13.72 -3.89
N PHE A 401 20.93 -13.89 -4.05
CA PHE A 401 20.31 -14.06 -5.37
C PHE A 401 20.33 -12.76 -6.15
N GLU A 402 20.87 -12.81 -7.36
CA GLU A 402 20.88 -11.69 -8.33
C GLU A 402 19.46 -11.34 -8.77
N GLU A 403 19.10 -10.04 -8.70
CA GLU A 403 17.80 -9.55 -9.19
C GLU A 403 17.96 -8.82 -10.54
N PRO A 404 17.69 -9.46 -11.67
CA PRO A 404 17.87 -8.84 -12.98
C PRO A 404 16.91 -7.69 -13.26
N TRP A 405 15.83 -7.54 -12.48
CA TRP A 405 14.88 -6.45 -12.57
C TRP A 405 15.22 -5.29 -11.62
N GLY A 406 16.28 -5.46 -10.83
CA GLY A 406 16.77 -4.47 -9.89
C GLY A 406 17.25 -3.20 -10.57
N LEU A 407 16.79 -2.04 -10.10
CA LEU A 407 17.32 -0.74 -10.50
C LEU A 407 18.82 -0.64 -10.17
N LEU A 408 19.21 -1.21 -9.03
CA LEU A 408 20.61 -1.28 -8.61
C LEU A 408 21.27 -2.58 -9.09
N ASN A 409 22.58 -2.54 -9.26
CA ASN A 409 23.39 -3.72 -9.53
C ASN A 409 23.48 -4.64 -8.31
N HIS A 410 24.07 -5.81 -8.47
CA HIS A 410 24.13 -6.87 -7.45
C HIS A 410 24.53 -6.37 -6.05
N ASP A 411 25.59 -5.60 -5.96
CA ASP A 411 26.13 -5.06 -4.70
C ASP A 411 25.50 -3.70 -4.29
N TRP A 412 24.45 -3.30 -4.95
CA TRP A 412 23.68 -2.07 -4.70
C TRP A 412 24.51 -0.79 -4.83
N SER A 413 25.74 -0.87 -5.36
CA SER A 413 26.68 0.24 -5.43
C SER A 413 26.32 1.25 -6.53
N ASP A 414 25.70 0.81 -7.62
CA ASP A 414 25.41 1.64 -8.77
C ASP A 414 24.13 1.21 -9.50
N TRP A 415 23.68 2.02 -10.44
CA TRP A 415 22.53 1.71 -11.28
C TRP A 415 22.86 0.58 -12.28
N ARG A 416 21.97 -0.43 -12.36
CA ARG A 416 22.15 -1.55 -13.29
C ARG A 416 22.05 -1.13 -14.75
N ALA A 417 21.12 -0.24 -15.08
CA ALA A 417 20.89 0.29 -16.41
C ALA A 417 20.93 1.84 -16.41
N PRO A 418 22.13 2.48 -16.41
CA PRO A 418 22.24 3.93 -16.35
C PRO A 418 21.47 4.65 -17.47
N SER A 419 21.37 4.03 -18.66
CA SER A 419 20.59 4.57 -19.79
C SER A 419 19.10 4.68 -19.47
N TYR A 420 18.54 3.71 -18.76
CA TYR A 420 17.16 3.76 -18.27
C TYR A 420 16.97 4.86 -17.21
N ILE A 421 17.91 4.97 -16.30
CA ILE A 421 17.83 6.00 -15.26
C ILE A 421 17.71 7.39 -15.88
N GLU A 422 18.56 7.72 -16.83
CA GLU A 422 18.58 9.05 -17.45
C GLU A 422 17.46 9.23 -18.50
N GLY A 423 17.21 8.21 -19.33
CA GLY A 423 16.28 8.30 -20.45
C GLY A 423 14.84 7.94 -20.15
N GLY A 424 14.58 7.20 -19.06
CA GLY A 424 13.25 6.70 -18.71
C GLY A 424 12.79 7.06 -17.32
N LEU A 425 13.52 6.66 -16.26
CA LEU A 425 13.04 6.76 -14.88
C LEU A 425 12.97 8.20 -14.37
N LYS A 426 14.02 9.00 -14.57
CA LYS A 426 14.00 10.43 -14.21
C LYS A 426 12.90 11.20 -14.95
N PRO A 427 12.72 11.04 -16.28
CA PRO A 427 11.58 11.63 -16.98
C PRO A 427 10.24 11.18 -16.43
N LEU A 428 10.04 9.89 -16.13
CA LEU A 428 8.79 9.39 -15.54
C LEU A 428 8.51 10.06 -14.19
N ALA A 429 9.49 10.07 -13.27
CA ALA A 429 9.33 10.72 -11.97
C ALA A 429 9.00 12.22 -12.11
N LYS A 430 9.69 12.93 -13.01
CA LYS A 430 9.42 14.34 -13.27
C LYS A 430 8.01 14.58 -13.81
N ASN A 431 7.57 13.76 -14.75
CA ASN A 431 6.30 13.98 -15.45
C ASN A 431 5.06 13.58 -14.61
N THR A 432 5.25 12.75 -13.58
CA THR A 432 4.17 12.29 -12.70
C THR A 432 4.13 13.01 -11.35
N ALA A 433 5.26 13.22 -10.69
CA ALA A 433 5.34 13.73 -9.32
C ALA A 433 5.46 15.26 -9.22
N GLN A 434 5.70 15.96 -10.31
CA GLN A 434 5.83 17.43 -10.39
C GLN A 434 4.65 18.03 -11.17
N GLY A 435 3.44 17.64 -10.80
CA GLY A 435 2.20 18.17 -11.38
C GLY A 435 1.78 19.48 -10.78
#